data_3834baaf153324c0f7425d2897c08629
#
_entry.id   3834baaf153324c0f7425d2897c08629
#
_cell.length_a   1.000
_cell.length_b   1.000
_cell.length_c   1.000
_cell.angle_alpha   90.00
_cell.angle_beta   90.00
_cell.angle_gamma   90.00
#
_symmetry.space_group_name_H-M   'P 1'
#
loop_
_entity.id
_entity.type
_entity.pdbx_description
1 polymer ?
#
loop_
_entity_poly.entity_id
_entity_poly.type
_entity_poly.pdbx_seq_one_letter_code
_entity_poly.pdbx_strand_id
1 'polypeptide(L)'
;MVLERGPPLEAPEPFPSDGASVPMKFRFPVVIIDEDFRTENTSGSGIRALAKAIEDEGMEILGATSFGDLSQFAQQQSRASAFILSIDDEEFTSAAGRDPEHVLNNLRGFIQEIRLKNTHIPIYLYGETRTSSHIPNDILRELHGFIHMFEDTPEFVARHIIREATAYTNGLAPPFFRALIHYAQDGSYSWHCPGHSGGVAFLKSPVGQMFHQFFGENMLRADVCNAVEELGQLLDHTGPVAASERNAARIFSADHCYFVTNGTSTSNKMVWHSTVASGDIVVVDRNCHKSILHSIIMTGAVPVFLMPTRNHLGIIGPIPLSEFTPEAIQKKIEANPFAAAAQKRHPERKPRILTITQSTYDGIIYNVEMLKELLDGKIGTLHFDEAWLPHATFHTFYRDMHAIGADRPRPKESMIFATHSTHKLLAGI
;
A
#
# COMPACT_ATOMS: atom_id res chain seq x y z
N MET A 1 9.48 31.26 3.61
CA MET A 1 9.11 30.84 2.26
C MET A 1 7.94 29.89 2.44
N VAL A 2 6.73 30.42 2.26
CA VAL A 2 5.48 29.67 2.40
C VAL A 2 5.40 28.77 1.19
N LEU A 3 5.54 27.47 1.36
CA LEU A 3 5.22 26.51 0.31
C LEU A 3 3.69 26.49 0.19
N GLU A 4 3.19 27.09 -0.87
CA GLU A 4 1.80 26.99 -1.26
C GLU A 4 1.41 25.52 -1.43
N ARG A 5 0.21 25.19 -0.97
CA ARG A 5 -0.40 23.87 -1.16
C ARG A 5 -0.46 23.60 -2.66
N GLY A 6 0.29 22.60 -3.11
CA GLY A 6 0.07 22.05 -4.44
C GLY A 6 -1.38 21.60 -4.59
N PRO A 7 -1.92 21.60 -5.81
CA PRO A 7 -3.27 21.13 -6.09
C PRO A 7 -3.47 19.71 -5.56
N PRO A 8 -4.70 19.30 -5.22
CA PRO A 8 -4.98 17.91 -4.83
C PRO A 8 -4.43 17.00 -5.94
N LEU A 9 -3.70 15.96 -5.52
CA LEU A 9 -3.12 14.97 -6.43
C LEU A 9 -4.24 14.44 -7.31
N GLU A 10 -4.17 14.76 -8.59
CA GLU A 10 -5.05 14.18 -9.60
C GLU A 10 -4.91 12.66 -9.54
N ALA A 11 -6.03 11.96 -9.78
CA ALA A 11 -6.02 10.52 -9.95
C ALA A 11 -4.92 10.16 -10.96
N PRO A 12 -4.11 9.10 -10.72
CA PRO A 12 -3.07 8.74 -11.65
C PRO A 12 -3.69 8.59 -13.04
N GLU A 13 -3.14 9.30 -14.02
CA GLU A 13 -3.54 9.13 -15.40
C GLU A 13 -3.52 7.63 -15.74
N PRO A 14 -4.54 7.11 -16.44
CA PRO A 14 -4.47 5.76 -16.94
C PRO A 14 -3.24 5.68 -17.83
N PHE A 15 -2.34 4.75 -17.50
CA PHE A 15 -1.14 4.51 -18.32
C PHE A 15 -1.56 4.24 -19.75
N PRO A 16 -0.81 4.77 -20.76
CA PRO A 16 -1.14 4.51 -22.15
C PRO A 16 -1.25 3.00 -22.38
N SER A 17 -2.34 2.58 -22.98
CA SER A 17 -2.62 1.21 -23.35
C SER A 17 -1.92 0.85 -24.66
N ASP A 18 -0.62 1.08 -24.74
CA ASP A 18 0.14 0.80 -25.93
C ASP A 18 0.70 -0.62 -25.92
N GLY A 19 0.11 -1.44 -26.77
CA GLY A 19 0.68 -2.63 -27.36
C GLY A 19 0.73 -3.85 -26.44
N ALA A 20 0.06 -4.90 -26.89
CA ALA A 20 0.19 -6.31 -26.53
C ALA A 20 0.71 -6.57 -25.09
N SER A 21 -0.14 -6.37 -24.10
CA SER A 21 0.11 -6.83 -22.74
C SER A 21 0.35 -8.36 -22.79
N VAL A 22 1.57 -8.77 -22.50
CA VAL A 22 1.82 -10.18 -22.16
C VAL A 22 0.96 -10.45 -20.93
N PRO A 23 -0.04 -11.34 -20.99
CA PRO A 23 -0.95 -11.51 -19.88
C PRO A 23 -0.16 -12.02 -18.68
N MET A 24 -0.18 -11.27 -17.57
CA MET A 24 0.24 -11.81 -16.29
C MET A 24 -0.62 -13.05 -16.03
N LYS A 25 0.00 -14.22 -15.95
CA LYS A 25 -0.69 -15.50 -15.72
C LYS A 25 -1.17 -15.64 -14.26
N PHE A 26 -1.60 -14.55 -13.65
CA PHE A 26 -2.30 -14.63 -12.38
C PHE A 26 -3.75 -15.02 -12.67
N ARG A 27 -4.10 -16.24 -12.32
CA ARG A 27 -5.47 -16.75 -12.47
C ARG A 27 -6.28 -16.34 -11.24
N PHE A 28 -6.92 -15.19 -11.32
CA PHE A 28 -7.96 -14.82 -10.38
C PHE A 28 -9.31 -15.20 -11.02
N PRO A 29 -10.17 -15.96 -10.31
CA PRO A 29 -11.43 -16.41 -10.86
C PRO A 29 -12.41 -15.25 -11.08
N VAL A 30 -13.31 -15.42 -12.07
CA VAL A 30 -14.55 -14.66 -12.15
C VAL A 30 -15.57 -15.35 -11.24
N VAL A 31 -16.17 -14.59 -10.34
CA VAL A 31 -17.18 -15.10 -9.39
C VAL A 31 -18.57 -14.86 -9.98
N ILE A 32 -19.34 -15.94 -10.13
CA ILE A 32 -20.74 -15.90 -10.58
C ILE A 32 -21.64 -16.25 -9.39
N ILE A 33 -22.63 -15.41 -9.13
CA ILE A 33 -23.65 -15.65 -8.10
C ILE A 33 -25.00 -15.73 -8.78
N ASP A 34 -25.56 -16.93 -8.82
CA ASP A 34 -26.79 -17.23 -9.53
C ASP A 34 -27.49 -18.42 -8.85
N GLU A 35 -28.74 -18.28 -8.42
CA GLU A 35 -29.49 -19.33 -7.73
C GLU A 35 -29.65 -20.59 -8.62
N ASP A 36 -29.74 -20.39 -9.93
CA ASP A 36 -29.90 -21.44 -10.93
C ASP A 36 -28.60 -21.97 -11.51
N PHE A 37 -27.45 -21.49 -11.08
CA PHE A 37 -26.15 -21.90 -11.61
C PHE A 37 -25.94 -23.41 -11.65
N ARG A 38 -26.49 -24.12 -10.65
CA ARG A 38 -26.41 -25.58 -10.52
C ARG A 38 -27.67 -26.33 -10.97
N THR A 39 -28.71 -25.61 -11.40
CA THR A 39 -29.98 -26.23 -11.81
C THR A 39 -30.04 -26.45 -13.30
N GLU A 40 -30.70 -27.52 -13.76
CA GLU A 40 -30.88 -27.86 -15.19
C GLU A 40 -32.15 -27.20 -15.76
N ASN A 41 -32.37 -25.91 -15.50
CA ASN A 41 -33.46 -25.12 -16.10
C ASN A 41 -32.93 -24.17 -17.20
N THR A 42 -33.84 -23.43 -17.85
CA THR A 42 -33.51 -22.54 -18.95
C THR A 42 -32.66 -21.36 -18.48
N SER A 43 -32.96 -20.76 -17.33
CA SER A 43 -32.21 -19.65 -16.74
C SER A 43 -30.78 -20.08 -16.42
N GLY A 44 -30.62 -21.19 -15.72
CA GLY A 44 -29.30 -21.75 -15.42
C GLY A 44 -28.49 -22.16 -16.65
N SER A 45 -29.16 -22.52 -17.77
CA SER A 45 -28.46 -22.84 -19.02
C SER A 45 -27.75 -21.62 -19.62
N GLY A 46 -28.33 -20.43 -19.57
CA GLY A 46 -27.74 -19.19 -20.05
C GLY A 46 -26.48 -18.81 -19.28
N ILE A 47 -26.56 -18.77 -17.96
CA ILE A 47 -25.40 -18.42 -17.13
C ILE A 47 -24.28 -19.48 -17.22
N ARG A 48 -24.60 -20.77 -17.36
CA ARG A 48 -23.60 -21.83 -17.59
C ARG A 48 -22.96 -21.71 -18.96
N ALA A 49 -23.67 -21.27 -20.00
CA ALA A 49 -23.09 -20.99 -21.31
C ALA A 49 -22.09 -19.84 -21.24
N LEU A 50 -22.39 -18.78 -20.51
CA LEU A 50 -21.47 -17.66 -20.26
C LEU A 50 -20.27 -18.14 -19.45
N ALA A 51 -20.47 -18.90 -18.37
CA ALA A 51 -19.39 -19.46 -17.55
C ALA A 51 -18.42 -20.29 -18.41
N LYS A 52 -18.98 -21.18 -19.25
CA LYS A 52 -18.18 -21.99 -20.17
C LYS A 52 -17.42 -21.14 -21.17
N ALA A 53 -18.02 -20.10 -21.72
CA ALA A 53 -17.33 -19.20 -22.66
C ALA A 53 -16.15 -18.47 -21.99
N ILE A 54 -16.27 -18.12 -20.70
CA ILE A 54 -15.17 -17.53 -19.91
C ILE A 54 -14.08 -18.57 -19.65
N GLU A 55 -14.44 -19.83 -19.33
CA GLU A 55 -13.48 -20.91 -19.09
C GLU A 55 -12.74 -21.30 -20.39
N ASP A 56 -13.42 -21.32 -21.53
CA ASP A 56 -12.84 -21.62 -22.82
C ASP A 56 -11.76 -20.58 -23.23
N GLU A 57 -11.89 -19.35 -22.76
CA GLU A 57 -10.88 -18.27 -22.92
C GLU A 57 -9.79 -18.34 -21.82
N GLY A 58 -9.83 -19.32 -20.92
CA GLY A 58 -8.76 -19.64 -19.95
C GLY A 58 -8.84 -18.98 -18.59
N MET A 59 -9.98 -18.37 -18.24
CA MET A 59 -10.23 -17.87 -16.87
C MET A 59 -11.01 -18.91 -16.06
N GLU A 60 -10.66 -18.99 -14.76
CA GLU A 60 -11.36 -19.86 -13.80
C GLU A 60 -12.68 -19.23 -13.37
N ILE A 61 -13.71 -20.06 -13.21
CA ILE A 61 -15.02 -19.65 -12.70
C ILE A 61 -15.24 -20.19 -11.30
N LEU A 62 -15.75 -19.36 -10.42
CA LEU A 62 -16.29 -19.70 -9.11
C LEU A 62 -17.78 -19.46 -9.09
N GLY A 63 -18.60 -20.51 -9.16
CA GLY A 63 -20.06 -20.43 -9.10
C GLY A 63 -20.58 -20.59 -7.67
N ALA A 64 -21.42 -19.66 -7.21
CA ALA A 64 -22.18 -19.68 -5.97
C ALA A 64 -23.67 -19.59 -6.26
N THR A 65 -24.50 -20.22 -5.42
CA THR A 65 -25.96 -20.22 -5.59
C THR A 65 -26.66 -19.16 -4.72
N SER A 66 -25.96 -18.55 -3.78
CA SER A 66 -26.52 -17.49 -2.93
C SER A 66 -25.46 -16.52 -2.43
N PHE A 67 -25.91 -15.33 -2.04
CA PHE A 67 -25.06 -14.37 -1.33
C PHE A 67 -24.57 -14.87 0.02
N GLY A 68 -25.30 -15.80 0.66
CA GLY A 68 -24.93 -16.42 1.94
C GLY A 68 -23.75 -17.36 1.82
N ASP A 69 -23.58 -18.04 0.68
CA ASP A 69 -22.44 -18.93 0.43
C ASP A 69 -21.12 -18.15 0.33
N LEU A 70 -21.18 -16.85 0.08
CA LEU A 70 -20.01 -15.98 0.02
C LEU A 70 -19.30 -15.78 1.35
N SER A 71 -19.98 -15.99 2.49
CA SER A 71 -19.30 -15.99 3.80
C SER A 71 -18.28 -17.12 3.90
N GLN A 72 -18.50 -18.24 3.22
CA GLN A 72 -17.51 -19.31 3.03
C GLN A 72 -16.42 -18.93 2.03
N PHE A 73 -16.71 -18.01 1.10
CA PHE A 73 -15.80 -17.47 0.09
C PHE A 73 -15.08 -16.19 0.53
N ALA A 74 -15.23 -15.72 1.77
CA ALA A 74 -14.62 -14.45 2.22
C ALA A 74 -13.10 -14.40 2.02
N GLN A 75 -12.42 -15.55 2.07
CA GLN A 75 -11.01 -15.66 1.67
C GLN A 75 -10.82 -15.65 0.13
N GLN A 76 -11.81 -16.08 -0.63
CA GLN A 76 -11.76 -16.13 -2.10
C GLN A 76 -12.20 -14.81 -2.73
N GLN A 77 -13.00 -13.99 -2.05
CA GLN A 77 -13.37 -12.65 -2.49
C GLN A 77 -12.13 -11.76 -2.73
N SER A 78 -11.06 -11.95 -1.94
CA SER A 78 -9.80 -11.22 -2.13
C SER A 78 -9.03 -11.65 -3.39
N ARG A 79 -9.45 -12.73 -4.05
CA ARG A 79 -8.81 -13.27 -5.25
C ARG A 79 -9.67 -13.16 -6.51
N ALA A 80 -10.88 -12.60 -6.42
CA ALA A 80 -11.75 -12.43 -7.58
C ALA A 80 -11.18 -11.39 -8.56
N SER A 81 -11.37 -11.64 -9.85
CA SER A 81 -11.04 -10.70 -10.93
C SER A 81 -12.25 -9.92 -11.46
N ALA A 82 -13.45 -10.47 -11.30
CA ALA A 82 -14.74 -9.83 -11.59
C ALA A 82 -15.86 -10.55 -10.83
N PHE A 83 -17.00 -9.88 -10.69
CA PHE A 83 -18.25 -10.45 -10.18
C PHE A 83 -19.35 -10.36 -11.24
N ILE A 84 -20.13 -11.44 -11.37
CA ILE A 84 -21.38 -11.48 -12.14
C ILE A 84 -22.48 -11.85 -11.14
N LEU A 85 -23.42 -10.96 -10.95
CA LEU A 85 -24.54 -11.08 -10.01
C LEU A 85 -25.82 -11.27 -10.80
N SER A 86 -26.48 -12.40 -10.65
CA SER A 86 -27.76 -12.67 -11.30
C SER A 86 -28.93 -12.04 -10.52
N ILE A 87 -29.89 -11.55 -11.25
CA ILE A 87 -31.16 -11.05 -10.73
C ILE A 87 -32.30 -11.52 -11.61
N ASP A 88 -33.26 -12.19 -11.01
CA ASP A 88 -34.45 -12.68 -11.71
C ASP A 88 -35.57 -11.67 -11.74
N ASP A 89 -36.29 -11.57 -12.88
CA ASP A 89 -37.46 -10.69 -13.05
C ASP A 89 -38.59 -11.07 -12.06
N GLU A 90 -38.71 -12.35 -11.72
CA GLU A 90 -39.68 -12.85 -10.73
C GLU A 90 -39.48 -12.24 -9.35
N GLU A 91 -38.28 -11.85 -8.99
CA GLU A 91 -38.00 -11.21 -7.70
C GLU A 91 -38.59 -9.80 -7.61
N PHE A 92 -38.83 -9.13 -8.74
CA PHE A 92 -39.44 -7.80 -8.83
C PHE A 92 -40.94 -7.84 -9.06
N THR A 93 -41.51 -9.03 -9.30
CA THR A 93 -42.95 -9.16 -9.53
C THR A 93 -43.65 -9.59 -8.24
N SER A 94 -44.77 -8.96 -7.94
CA SER A 94 -45.59 -9.25 -6.74
C SER A 94 -46.10 -10.70 -6.67
N ALA A 95 -45.92 -11.50 -7.71
CA ALA A 95 -46.33 -12.90 -7.79
C ALA A 95 -45.51 -13.80 -6.85
N ALA A 96 -44.26 -13.45 -6.53
CA ALA A 96 -43.35 -14.22 -5.65
C ALA A 96 -43.48 -13.82 -4.18
N GLY A 97 -44.29 -12.81 -3.83
CA GLY A 97 -44.49 -12.36 -2.43
C GLY A 97 -43.23 -11.73 -1.78
N ARG A 98 -42.18 -11.46 -2.56
CA ARG A 98 -40.99 -10.74 -2.09
C ARG A 98 -41.17 -9.24 -2.35
N ASP A 99 -40.68 -8.42 -1.41
CA ASP A 99 -40.65 -6.97 -1.57
C ASP A 99 -39.49 -6.58 -2.50
N PRO A 100 -39.74 -5.93 -3.66
CA PRO A 100 -38.70 -5.49 -4.57
C PRO A 100 -37.63 -4.63 -3.88
N GLU A 101 -38.02 -3.80 -2.92
CA GLU A 101 -37.09 -2.97 -2.17
C GLU A 101 -36.14 -3.81 -1.30
N HIS A 102 -36.60 -4.95 -0.80
CA HIS A 102 -35.73 -5.88 -0.06
C HIS A 102 -34.65 -6.48 -0.95
N VAL A 103 -34.98 -6.86 -2.19
CA VAL A 103 -34.02 -7.39 -3.17
C VAL A 103 -32.95 -6.33 -3.49
N LEU A 104 -33.38 -5.10 -3.75
CA LEU A 104 -32.47 -3.99 -4.05
C LEU A 104 -31.56 -3.64 -2.86
N ASN A 105 -32.08 -3.71 -1.64
CA ASN A 105 -31.29 -3.46 -0.43
C ASN A 105 -30.25 -4.56 -0.20
N ASN A 106 -30.58 -5.81 -0.47
CA ASN A 106 -29.63 -6.92 -0.40
C ASN A 106 -28.51 -6.73 -1.43
N LEU A 107 -28.87 -6.37 -2.67
CA LEU A 107 -27.90 -6.09 -3.72
C LEU A 107 -26.98 -4.92 -3.37
N ARG A 108 -27.54 -3.80 -2.86
CA ARG A 108 -26.75 -2.67 -2.38
C ARG A 108 -25.76 -3.07 -1.29
N GLY A 109 -26.25 -3.82 -0.29
CA GLY A 109 -25.41 -4.31 0.80
C GLY A 109 -24.25 -5.17 0.30
N PHE A 110 -24.53 -6.05 -0.64
CA PHE A 110 -23.51 -6.90 -1.24
C PHE A 110 -22.48 -6.14 -2.08
N ILE A 111 -22.93 -5.22 -2.94
CA ILE A 111 -22.02 -4.36 -3.71
C ILE A 111 -21.15 -3.54 -2.75
N GLN A 112 -21.72 -2.98 -1.69
CA GLN A 112 -20.96 -2.25 -0.68
C GLN A 112 -19.91 -3.13 0.01
N GLU A 113 -20.23 -4.39 0.34
CA GLU A 113 -19.28 -5.32 0.93
C GLU A 113 -18.12 -5.62 -0.03
N ILE A 114 -18.40 -5.81 -1.33
CA ILE A 114 -17.35 -5.96 -2.34
C ILE A 114 -16.48 -4.69 -2.40
N ARG A 115 -17.11 -3.51 -2.45
CA ARG A 115 -16.42 -2.22 -2.57
C ARG A 115 -15.54 -1.87 -1.38
N LEU A 116 -15.93 -2.30 -0.18
CA LEU A 116 -15.10 -2.15 1.03
C LEU A 116 -13.74 -2.86 0.92
N LYS A 117 -13.70 -3.98 0.21
CA LYS A 117 -12.48 -4.78 0.04
C LYS A 117 -11.77 -4.49 -1.28
N ASN A 118 -12.53 -4.20 -2.34
CA ASN A 118 -12.07 -4.06 -3.71
C ASN A 118 -12.79 -2.91 -4.42
N THR A 119 -12.28 -1.70 -4.28
CA THR A 119 -12.91 -0.46 -4.77
C THR A 119 -13.17 -0.42 -6.27
N HIS A 120 -12.38 -1.12 -7.08
CA HIS A 120 -12.40 -1.01 -8.55
C HIS A 120 -12.64 -2.34 -9.28
N ILE A 121 -12.97 -3.42 -8.56
CA ILE A 121 -13.22 -4.71 -9.20
C ILE A 121 -14.45 -4.61 -10.13
N PRO A 122 -14.39 -5.17 -11.36
CA PRO A 122 -15.55 -5.20 -12.25
C PRO A 122 -16.72 -5.98 -11.63
N ILE A 123 -17.92 -5.35 -11.65
CA ILE A 123 -19.17 -5.96 -11.21
C ILE A 123 -20.16 -5.83 -12.34
N TYR A 124 -20.78 -6.95 -12.73
CA TYR A 124 -21.82 -7.02 -13.74
C TYR A 124 -23.10 -7.55 -13.12
N LEU A 125 -24.24 -7.04 -13.57
CA LEU A 125 -25.54 -7.69 -13.35
C LEU A 125 -25.87 -8.56 -14.55
N TYR A 126 -26.49 -9.71 -14.30
CA TYR A 126 -26.99 -10.64 -15.29
C TYR A 126 -28.49 -10.83 -15.08
N GLY A 127 -29.30 -10.64 -16.10
CA GLY A 127 -30.75 -10.78 -15.98
C GLY A 127 -31.48 -10.46 -17.30
N GLU A 128 -32.81 -10.53 -17.25
CA GLU A 128 -33.64 -10.16 -18.39
C GLU A 128 -33.62 -8.66 -18.64
N THR A 129 -33.84 -8.24 -19.92
CA THR A 129 -33.89 -6.83 -20.31
C THR A 129 -34.93 -6.03 -19.51
N ARG A 130 -36.06 -6.65 -19.14
CA ARG A 130 -37.08 -6.00 -18.32
C ARG A 130 -36.57 -5.61 -16.94
N THR A 131 -35.76 -6.47 -16.32
CA THR A 131 -35.17 -6.27 -15.01
C THR A 131 -34.29 -5.03 -14.96
N SER A 132 -33.60 -4.71 -16.06
CA SER A 132 -32.71 -3.55 -16.12
C SER A 132 -33.44 -2.23 -15.85
N SER A 133 -34.72 -2.13 -16.21
CA SER A 133 -35.56 -0.93 -15.99
C SER A 133 -35.92 -0.70 -14.52
N HIS A 134 -35.82 -1.72 -13.68
CA HIS A 134 -36.13 -1.65 -12.26
C HIS A 134 -34.89 -1.33 -11.39
N ILE A 135 -33.69 -1.31 -11.97
CA ILE A 135 -32.45 -1.05 -11.25
C ILE A 135 -32.25 0.46 -11.07
N PRO A 136 -32.17 0.96 -9.83
CA PRO A 136 -31.95 2.37 -9.55
C PRO A 136 -30.57 2.87 -9.99
N ASN A 137 -30.50 4.16 -10.31
CA ASN A 137 -29.27 4.81 -10.79
C ASN A 137 -28.09 4.73 -9.80
N ASP A 138 -28.34 4.65 -8.51
CA ASP A 138 -27.29 4.50 -7.49
C ASP A 138 -26.58 3.16 -7.62
N ILE A 139 -27.31 2.08 -7.89
CA ILE A 139 -26.75 0.76 -8.16
C ILE A 139 -26.04 0.74 -9.51
N LEU A 140 -26.67 1.27 -10.57
CA LEU A 140 -26.09 1.28 -11.92
C LEU A 140 -24.71 1.96 -11.98
N ARG A 141 -24.46 2.98 -11.16
CA ARG A 141 -23.16 3.68 -11.08
C ARG A 141 -22.04 2.83 -10.51
N GLU A 142 -22.37 1.80 -9.74
CA GLU A 142 -21.39 0.88 -9.14
C GLU A 142 -21.03 -0.28 -10.07
N LEU A 143 -21.77 -0.44 -11.18
CA LEU A 143 -21.63 -1.54 -12.11
C LEU A 143 -20.74 -1.18 -13.30
N HIS A 144 -20.09 -2.18 -13.85
CA HIS A 144 -19.36 -2.10 -15.13
C HIS A 144 -20.26 -2.43 -16.33
N GLY A 145 -21.40 -3.07 -16.11
CA GLY A 145 -22.37 -3.34 -17.13
C GLY A 145 -23.53 -4.23 -16.67
N PHE A 146 -24.55 -4.28 -17.52
CA PHE A 146 -25.66 -5.21 -17.42
C PHE A 146 -25.59 -6.20 -18.58
N ILE A 147 -25.70 -7.49 -18.29
CA ILE A 147 -25.65 -8.58 -19.26
C ILE A 147 -27.08 -9.08 -19.48
N HIS A 148 -27.56 -8.99 -20.70
CA HIS A 148 -28.92 -9.38 -21.06
C HIS A 148 -28.97 -10.87 -21.40
N MET A 149 -29.66 -11.65 -20.55
CA MET A 149 -29.65 -13.12 -20.53
C MET A 149 -29.90 -13.78 -21.89
N PHE A 150 -30.83 -13.26 -22.69
CA PHE A 150 -31.24 -13.89 -23.96
C PHE A 150 -30.83 -13.09 -25.20
N GLU A 151 -30.26 -11.90 -25.03
CA GLU A 151 -29.95 -10.99 -26.13
C GLU A 151 -28.43 -10.93 -26.38
N ASP A 152 -27.65 -11.07 -25.34
CA ASP A 152 -26.19 -11.00 -25.44
C ASP A 152 -25.58 -12.36 -25.79
N THR A 153 -24.62 -12.36 -26.72
CA THR A 153 -23.89 -13.58 -27.11
C THR A 153 -22.84 -13.91 -26.03
N PRO A 154 -22.87 -15.12 -25.43
CA PRO A 154 -21.96 -15.49 -24.34
C PRO A 154 -20.49 -15.26 -24.66
N GLU A 155 -20.03 -15.57 -25.87
CA GLU A 155 -18.63 -15.41 -26.29
C GLU A 155 -18.22 -13.95 -26.42
N PHE A 156 -19.14 -13.06 -26.83
CA PHE A 156 -18.84 -11.61 -26.88
C PHE A 156 -18.73 -11.03 -25.47
N VAL A 157 -19.68 -11.37 -24.60
CA VAL A 157 -19.67 -10.93 -23.19
C VAL A 157 -18.46 -11.47 -22.46
N ALA A 158 -18.13 -12.76 -22.65
CA ALA A 158 -16.94 -13.36 -22.04
C ALA A 158 -15.66 -12.59 -22.36
N ARG A 159 -15.44 -12.25 -23.63
CA ARG A 159 -14.27 -11.45 -24.04
C ARG A 159 -14.25 -10.06 -23.42
N HIS A 160 -15.41 -9.42 -23.28
CA HIS A 160 -15.49 -8.13 -22.61
C HIS A 160 -15.14 -8.24 -21.11
N ILE A 161 -15.74 -9.20 -20.41
CA ILE A 161 -15.46 -9.44 -18.98
C ILE A 161 -13.98 -9.76 -18.77
N ILE A 162 -13.39 -10.62 -19.58
CA ILE A 162 -11.99 -11.01 -19.50
C ILE A 162 -11.06 -9.81 -19.69
N ARG A 163 -11.39 -8.94 -20.65
CA ARG A 163 -10.62 -7.71 -20.87
C ARG A 163 -10.62 -6.83 -19.64
N GLU A 164 -11.81 -6.56 -19.07
CA GLU A 164 -11.94 -5.72 -17.88
C GLU A 164 -11.32 -6.38 -16.62
N ALA A 165 -11.53 -7.68 -16.44
CA ALA A 165 -10.91 -8.45 -15.37
C ALA A 165 -9.38 -8.45 -15.47
N THR A 166 -8.84 -8.56 -16.69
CA THR A 166 -7.40 -8.49 -16.95
C THR A 166 -6.87 -7.08 -16.68
N ALA A 167 -7.58 -6.05 -17.13
CA ALA A 167 -7.20 -4.65 -16.85
C ALA A 167 -7.19 -4.38 -15.34
N TYR A 168 -8.21 -4.86 -14.62
CA TYR A 168 -8.28 -4.76 -13.17
C TYR A 168 -7.09 -5.46 -12.48
N THR A 169 -6.83 -6.73 -12.80
CA THR A 169 -5.75 -7.51 -12.18
C THR A 169 -4.37 -6.91 -12.49
N ASN A 170 -4.16 -6.42 -13.71
CA ASN A 170 -2.95 -5.69 -14.07
C ASN A 170 -2.80 -4.38 -13.29
N GLY A 171 -3.92 -3.72 -12.98
CA GLY A 171 -3.95 -2.50 -12.17
C GLY A 171 -3.62 -2.74 -10.69
N LEU A 172 -3.78 -3.96 -10.16
CA LEU A 172 -3.47 -4.30 -8.77
C LEU A 172 -1.96 -4.30 -8.49
N ALA A 173 -1.14 -4.62 -9.48
CA ALA A 173 0.30 -4.67 -9.30
C ALA A 173 0.87 -3.26 -9.07
N PRO A 174 1.63 -3.03 -7.96
CA PRO A 174 2.34 -1.77 -7.76
C PRO A 174 3.23 -1.42 -8.96
N PRO A 175 3.41 -0.14 -9.27
CA PRO A 175 4.05 0.28 -10.53
C PRO A 175 5.42 -0.35 -10.78
N PHE A 176 6.30 -0.37 -9.77
CA PHE A 176 7.63 -0.98 -9.92
C PHE A 176 7.54 -2.50 -10.09
N PHE A 177 6.71 -3.18 -9.30
CA PHE A 177 6.53 -4.63 -9.39
C PHE A 177 5.98 -5.03 -10.76
N ARG A 178 5.03 -4.27 -11.29
CA ARG A 178 4.51 -4.48 -12.65
C ARG A 178 5.60 -4.34 -13.71
N ALA A 179 6.40 -3.27 -13.63
CA ALA A 179 7.52 -3.07 -14.55
C ALA A 179 8.54 -4.20 -14.46
N LEU A 180 8.86 -4.66 -13.25
CA LEU A 180 9.77 -5.78 -13.02
C LEU A 180 9.25 -7.10 -13.63
N ILE A 181 7.94 -7.38 -13.50
CA ILE A 181 7.32 -8.56 -14.13
C ILE A 181 7.46 -8.48 -15.65
N HIS A 182 7.12 -7.33 -16.25
CA HIS A 182 7.25 -7.14 -17.69
C HIS A 182 8.69 -7.35 -18.15
N TYR A 183 9.64 -6.72 -17.48
CA TYR A 183 11.07 -6.89 -17.77
C TYR A 183 11.51 -8.37 -17.68
N ALA A 184 11.10 -9.08 -16.62
CA ALA A 184 11.45 -10.49 -16.45
C ALA A 184 10.82 -11.39 -17.52
N GLN A 185 9.62 -11.05 -18.04
CA GLN A 185 8.90 -11.80 -19.05
C GLN A 185 9.39 -11.53 -20.48
N ASP A 186 9.80 -10.31 -20.79
CA ASP A 186 10.32 -9.94 -22.11
C ASP A 186 11.57 -10.73 -22.49
N GLY A 187 12.27 -11.32 -21.52
CA GLY A 187 13.43 -12.14 -21.78
C GLY A 187 14.57 -11.37 -22.45
N SER A 188 14.60 -10.07 -22.29
CA SER A 188 15.62 -9.20 -22.86
C SER A 188 17.02 -9.67 -22.50
N TYR A 189 17.94 -9.62 -23.46
CA TYR A 189 19.32 -10.03 -23.23
C TYR A 189 20.04 -9.00 -22.36
N SER A 190 20.49 -9.43 -21.18
CA SER A 190 21.14 -8.57 -20.21
C SER A 190 22.63 -8.38 -20.52
N TRP A 191 23.04 -7.16 -20.85
CA TRP A 191 24.44 -6.75 -21.03
C TRP A 191 25.05 -6.07 -19.80
N HIS A 192 24.33 -6.07 -18.71
CA HIS A 192 24.71 -5.44 -17.44
C HIS A 192 24.76 -6.49 -16.31
N CYS A 193 25.23 -6.10 -15.14
CA CYS A 193 25.15 -6.97 -13.94
C CYS A 193 23.69 -7.21 -13.52
N PRO A 194 23.38 -8.33 -12.84
CA PRO A 194 24.32 -9.34 -12.32
C PRO A 194 24.79 -10.33 -13.41
N GLY A 195 26.01 -10.87 -13.21
CA GLY A 195 26.67 -11.75 -14.18
C GLY A 195 26.02 -13.11 -14.40
N HIS A 196 25.01 -13.48 -13.63
CA HIS A 196 24.25 -14.71 -13.88
C HIS A 196 23.24 -14.57 -15.04
N SER A 197 23.02 -13.35 -15.55
CA SER A 197 22.21 -13.08 -16.74
C SER A 197 20.84 -13.77 -16.70
N GLY A 198 19.99 -13.38 -15.74
CA GLY A 198 18.66 -13.97 -15.54
C GLY A 198 18.68 -15.43 -15.08
N GLY A 199 19.78 -15.90 -14.50
CA GLY A 199 19.93 -17.25 -13.99
C GLY A 199 20.60 -18.24 -14.96
N VAL A 200 20.84 -17.87 -16.23
CA VAL A 200 21.42 -18.76 -17.25
C VAL A 200 22.79 -19.33 -16.82
N ALA A 201 23.60 -18.54 -16.11
CA ALA A 201 24.90 -18.97 -15.63
C ALA A 201 24.81 -20.16 -14.65
N PHE A 202 23.75 -20.25 -13.86
CA PHE A 202 23.52 -21.34 -12.91
C PHE A 202 23.23 -22.68 -13.58
N LEU A 203 22.69 -22.68 -14.81
CA LEU A 203 22.34 -23.91 -15.53
C LEU A 203 23.57 -24.70 -16.00
N LYS A 204 24.77 -24.13 -15.90
CA LYS A 204 26.02 -24.73 -16.39
C LYS A 204 26.64 -25.78 -15.45
N SER A 205 26.11 -25.97 -14.25
CA SER A 205 26.64 -26.93 -13.28
C SER A 205 25.51 -27.57 -12.45
N PRO A 206 25.69 -28.78 -11.90
CA PRO A 206 24.68 -29.42 -11.07
C PRO A 206 24.31 -28.58 -9.82
N VAL A 207 25.29 -27.96 -9.16
CA VAL A 207 25.05 -27.09 -8.01
C VAL A 207 24.27 -25.86 -8.43
N GLY A 208 24.61 -25.25 -9.56
CA GLY A 208 23.87 -24.13 -10.12
C GLY A 208 22.42 -24.50 -10.48
N GLN A 209 22.21 -25.70 -11.05
CA GLN A 209 20.86 -26.18 -11.34
C GLN A 209 20.02 -26.35 -10.05
N MET A 210 20.62 -26.87 -8.97
CA MET A 210 19.93 -26.93 -7.66
C MET A 210 19.51 -25.54 -7.18
N PHE A 211 20.38 -24.55 -7.31
CA PHE A 211 20.11 -23.16 -6.95
C PHE A 211 18.97 -22.58 -7.81
N HIS A 212 19.05 -22.77 -9.12
CA HIS A 212 18.02 -22.33 -10.06
C HIS A 212 16.65 -22.98 -9.78
N GLN A 213 16.62 -24.28 -9.50
CA GLN A 213 15.38 -24.98 -9.15
C GLN A 213 14.78 -24.49 -7.82
N PHE A 214 15.63 -24.15 -6.84
CA PHE A 214 15.17 -23.67 -5.55
C PHE A 214 14.55 -22.27 -5.63
N PHE A 215 15.21 -21.31 -6.28
CA PHE A 215 14.73 -19.93 -6.38
C PHE A 215 13.70 -19.72 -7.50
N GLY A 216 13.75 -20.52 -8.54
CA GLY A 216 12.90 -20.39 -9.73
C GLY A 216 13.38 -19.30 -10.69
N GLU A 217 12.97 -19.42 -11.92
CA GLU A 217 13.40 -18.55 -13.03
C GLU A 217 13.00 -17.09 -12.80
N ASN A 218 11.78 -16.84 -12.36
CA ASN A 218 11.28 -15.47 -12.17
C ASN A 218 12.07 -14.69 -11.13
N MET A 219 12.48 -15.36 -10.04
CA MET A 219 13.30 -14.70 -9.01
C MET A 219 14.67 -14.29 -9.56
N LEU A 220 15.28 -15.16 -10.35
CA LEU A 220 16.59 -14.91 -10.95
C LEU A 220 16.54 -13.87 -12.08
N ARG A 221 15.43 -13.82 -12.84
CA ARG A 221 15.21 -12.79 -13.86
C ARG A 221 14.87 -11.44 -13.24
N ALA A 222 14.26 -11.41 -12.06
CA ALA A 222 13.95 -10.19 -11.32
C ALA A 222 15.17 -9.59 -10.60
N ASP A 223 16.28 -10.35 -10.46
CA ASP A 223 17.54 -9.82 -9.94
C ASP A 223 18.30 -9.09 -11.05
N VAL A 224 18.11 -7.77 -11.10
CA VAL A 224 18.58 -6.89 -12.17
C VAL A 224 19.31 -5.67 -11.61
N CYS A 225 20.11 -5.03 -12.48
CA CYS A 225 20.76 -3.77 -12.14
C CYS A 225 19.72 -2.64 -12.00
N ASN A 226 19.93 -1.75 -11.03
CA ASN A 226 19.12 -0.55 -10.85
C ASN A 226 19.32 0.52 -11.95
N ALA A 227 20.18 0.24 -12.93
CA ALA A 227 20.42 1.10 -14.09
C ALA A 227 19.63 0.65 -15.34
N VAL A 228 18.72 -0.33 -15.20
CA VAL A 228 17.81 -0.72 -16.27
C VAL A 228 16.80 0.39 -16.50
N GLU A 229 16.79 0.96 -17.71
CA GLU A 229 16.02 2.16 -18.05
C GLU A 229 14.50 1.94 -17.86
N GLU A 230 14.00 0.78 -18.23
CA GLU A 230 12.58 0.38 -18.13
C GLU A 230 12.10 0.31 -16.67
N LEU A 231 13.00 0.14 -15.71
CA LEU A 231 12.69 0.09 -14.28
C LEU A 231 12.77 1.46 -13.61
N GLY A 232 13.27 2.47 -14.33
CA GLY A 232 13.52 3.81 -13.79
C GLY A 232 14.76 3.85 -12.91
N GLN A 233 15.03 5.00 -12.32
CA GLN A 233 16.23 5.23 -11.53
C GLN A 233 15.91 5.60 -10.09
N LEU A 234 16.50 4.87 -9.15
CA LEU A 234 16.30 5.12 -7.73
C LEU A 234 16.95 6.44 -7.28
N LEU A 235 18.11 6.80 -7.83
CA LEU A 235 18.82 8.04 -7.48
C LEU A 235 18.08 9.30 -7.96
N ASP A 236 17.57 9.24 -9.19
CA ASP A 236 16.91 10.38 -9.83
C ASP A 236 15.38 10.39 -9.61
N HIS A 237 14.85 9.38 -8.94
CA HIS A 237 13.41 9.21 -8.68
C HIS A 237 12.59 9.31 -9.97
N THR A 238 12.92 8.50 -10.99
CA THR A 238 12.27 8.51 -12.31
C THR A 238 11.56 7.19 -12.63
N GLY A 239 10.70 7.19 -13.65
CA GLY A 239 10.01 6.02 -14.16
C GLY A 239 9.16 5.26 -13.14
N PRO A 240 9.11 3.92 -13.21
CA PRO A 240 8.35 3.07 -12.30
C PRO A 240 8.71 3.23 -10.81
N VAL A 241 9.97 3.57 -10.48
CA VAL A 241 10.40 3.90 -9.11
C VAL A 241 9.62 5.11 -8.60
N ALA A 242 9.66 6.22 -9.34
CA ALA A 242 8.92 7.44 -8.96
C ALA A 242 7.40 7.21 -8.89
N ALA A 243 6.85 6.42 -9.81
CA ALA A 243 5.43 6.06 -9.78
C ALA A 243 5.07 5.27 -8.51
N SER A 244 5.95 4.35 -8.08
CA SER A 244 5.75 3.60 -6.84
C SER A 244 5.90 4.47 -5.59
N GLU A 245 6.84 5.41 -5.58
CA GLU A 245 7.00 6.38 -4.48
C GLU A 245 5.77 7.27 -4.34
N ARG A 246 5.22 7.78 -5.46
CA ARG A 246 3.95 8.52 -5.44
C ARG A 246 2.78 7.66 -4.94
N ASN A 247 2.70 6.40 -5.37
CA ASN A 247 1.67 5.49 -4.89
C ASN A 247 1.79 5.22 -3.39
N ALA A 248 3.00 5.01 -2.89
CA ALA A 248 3.26 4.85 -1.45
C ALA A 248 2.90 6.13 -0.68
N ALA A 249 3.29 7.32 -1.17
CA ALA A 249 2.93 8.59 -0.59
C ALA A 249 1.41 8.75 -0.47
N ARG A 250 0.66 8.40 -1.53
CA ARG A 250 -0.82 8.40 -1.51
C ARG A 250 -1.39 7.43 -0.47
N ILE A 251 -0.86 6.20 -0.39
CA ILE A 251 -1.34 5.17 0.56
C ILE A 251 -1.12 5.60 2.01
N PHE A 252 0.03 6.19 2.31
CA PHE A 252 0.37 6.68 3.65
C PHE A 252 -0.12 8.11 3.92
N SER A 253 -0.74 8.78 2.93
CA SER A 253 -1.14 10.19 3.00
C SER A 253 0.02 11.13 3.36
N ALA A 254 1.19 10.83 2.83
CA ALA A 254 2.40 11.64 2.93
C ALA A 254 2.49 12.62 1.75
N ASP A 255 3.22 13.73 1.92
CA ASP A 255 3.53 14.63 0.80
C ASP A 255 4.52 13.98 -0.17
N HIS A 256 5.49 13.25 0.37
CA HIS A 256 6.51 12.51 -0.37
C HIS A 256 6.83 11.19 0.32
N CYS A 257 7.20 10.20 -0.48
CA CYS A 257 7.77 8.95 -0.01
C CYS A 257 9.02 8.64 -0.84
N TYR A 258 10.06 8.15 -0.21
CA TYR A 258 11.32 7.78 -0.84
C TYR A 258 11.67 6.34 -0.49
N PHE A 259 11.98 5.53 -1.49
CA PHE A 259 12.45 4.17 -1.29
C PHE A 259 13.94 4.15 -1.01
N VAL A 260 14.33 3.46 0.05
CA VAL A 260 15.72 3.33 0.48
C VAL A 260 16.09 1.86 0.59
N THR A 261 16.88 1.36 -0.35
CA THR A 261 17.21 -0.07 -0.46
C THR A 261 18.12 -0.60 0.65
N ASN A 262 18.87 0.28 1.32
CA ASN A 262 19.77 -0.09 2.42
C ASN A 262 19.11 -0.08 3.81
N GLY A 263 17.77 -0.16 3.85
CA GLY A 263 16.99 -0.25 5.08
C GLY A 263 16.89 1.05 5.86
N THR A 264 16.12 1.02 6.95
CA THR A 264 15.83 2.20 7.78
C THR A 264 17.07 2.84 8.38
N SER A 265 18.15 2.08 8.60
CA SER A 265 19.41 2.65 9.05
C SER A 265 19.96 3.71 8.09
N THR A 266 19.78 3.52 6.79
CA THR A 266 20.15 4.51 5.78
C THR A 266 19.09 5.59 5.69
N SER A 267 17.78 5.26 5.77
CA SER A 267 16.72 6.28 5.81
C SER A 267 16.93 7.26 6.95
N ASN A 268 17.25 6.77 8.16
CA ASN A 268 17.58 7.62 9.31
C ASN A 268 18.75 8.56 9.01
N LYS A 269 19.82 8.04 8.40
CA LYS A 269 20.97 8.86 8.01
C LYS A 269 20.59 9.91 6.96
N MET A 270 19.78 9.56 5.97
CA MET A 270 19.31 10.50 4.95
C MET A 270 18.53 11.66 5.57
N VAL A 271 17.57 11.39 6.47
CA VAL A 271 16.85 12.42 7.20
C VAL A 271 17.81 13.32 7.97
N TRP A 272 18.76 12.74 8.67
CA TRP A 272 19.72 13.51 9.47
C TRP A 272 20.66 14.35 8.60
N HIS A 273 21.26 13.78 7.56
CA HIS A 273 22.17 14.51 6.69
C HIS A 273 21.49 15.60 5.85
N SER A 274 20.18 15.46 5.58
CA SER A 274 19.42 16.52 4.89
C SER A 274 18.99 17.66 5.81
N THR A 275 18.92 17.42 7.13
CA THR A 275 18.35 18.39 8.06
C THR A 275 19.34 18.97 9.06
N VAL A 276 20.42 18.28 9.37
CA VAL A 276 21.34 18.59 10.48
C VAL A 276 22.70 18.97 9.94
N ALA A 277 23.26 20.08 10.46
CA ALA A 277 24.62 20.53 10.19
C ALA A 277 25.50 20.43 11.44
N SER A 278 26.82 20.54 11.24
CA SER A 278 27.78 20.51 12.35
C SER A 278 27.55 21.63 13.35
N GLY A 279 27.50 21.26 14.63
CA GLY A 279 27.25 22.18 15.72
C GLY A 279 25.76 22.46 16.01
N ASP A 280 24.83 21.94 15.22
CA ASP A 280 23.40 22.04 15.52
C ASP A 280 23.05 21.25 16.77
N ILE A 281 22.18 21.82 17.61
CA ILE A 281 21.63 21.13 18.77
C ILE A 281 20.54 20.18 18.29
N VAL A 282 20.61 18.92 18.72
CA VAL A 282 19.65 17.87 18.37
C VAL A 282 19.12 17.19 19.64
N VAL A 283 17.84 16.87 19.65
CA VAL A 283 17.17 16.20 20.76
C VAL A 283 16.91 14.74 20.37
N VAL A 284 17.32 13.81 21.21
CA VAL A 284 17.32 12.38 20.81
C VAL A 284 16.88 11.49 21.97
N ASP A 285 15.99 10.55 21.68
CA ASP A 285 15.71 9.43 22.56
C ASP A 285 17.01 8.66 22.87
N ARG A 286 17.32 8.50 24.16
CA ARG A 286 18.53 7.74 24.55
C ARG A 286 18.44 6.26 24.16
N ASN A 287 17.23 5.73 23.98
CA ASN A 287 16.96 4.37 23.50
C ASN A 287 16.85 4.29 21.96
N CYS A 288 17.44 5.22 21.24
CA CYS A 288 17.41 5.24 19.79
C CYS A 288 18.25 4.12 19.16
N HIS A 289 17.90 3.77 17.93
CA HIS A 289 18.68 2.83 17.13
C HIS A 289 20.11 3.38 16.87
N LYS A 290 21.10 2.47 16.80
CA LYS A 290 22.51 2.83 16.55
C LYS A 290 22.74 3.71 15.33
N SER A 291 21.88 3.64 14.29
CA SER A 291 21.98 4.51 13.11
C SER A 291 21.84 6.00 13.46
N ILE A 292 21.06 6.33 14.48
CA ILE A 292 20.91 7.71 14.97
C ILE A 292 22.18 8.16 15.67
N LEU A 293 22.79 7.30 16.50
CA LEU A 293 24.09 7.60 17.12
C LEU A 293 25.19 7.82 16.07
N HIS A 294 25.20 6.99 15.03
CA HIS A 294 26.11 7.20 13.89
C HIS A 294 25.83 8.54 13.18
N SER A 295 24.55 8.91 13.01
CA SER A 295 24.18 10.18 12.38
C SER A 295 24.65 11.38 13.20
N ILE A 296 24.55 11.33 14.54
CA ILE A 296 25.10 12.37 15.43
C ILE A 296 26.59 12.55 15.19
N ILE A 297 27.35 11.45 15.16
CA ILE A 297 28.80 11.48 14.93
C ILE A 297 29.12 12.03 13.54
N MET A 298 28.45 11.53 12.51
CA MET A 298 28.72 11.88 11.11
C MET A 298 28.36 13.32 10.79
N THR A 299 27.29 13.86 11.38
CA THR A 299 26.88 15.26 11.16
C THR A 299 27.67 16.24 12.03
N GLY A 300 28.33 15.77 13.11
CA GLY A 300 28.96 16.66 14.09
C GLY A 300 27.95 17.43 14.93
N ALA A 301 26.75 16.92 15.11
CA ALA A 301 25.70 17.52 15.90
C ALA A 301 25.99 17.45 17.42
N VAL A 302 25.37 18.34 18.17
CA VAL A 302 25.45 18.39 19.64
C VAL A 302 24.20 17.76 20.25
N PRO A 303 24.26 16.52 20.77
CA PRO A 303 23.09 15.82 21.24
C PRO A 303 22.67 16.23 22.65
N VAL A 304 21.34 16.34 22.83
CA VAL A 304 20.64 16.44 24.10
C VAL A 304 19.75 15.21 24.22
N PHE A 305 20.03 14.33 25.19
CA PHE A 305 19.31 13.09 25.32
C PHE A 305 18.08 13.18 26.23
N LEU A 306 16.96 12.66 25.76
CA LEU A 306 15.79 12.36 26.57
C LEU A 306 15.95 10.95 27.15
N MET A 307 15.82 10.84 28.47
CA MET A 307 16.12 9.61 29.21
C MET A 307 14.84 8.82 29.46
N PRO A 308 14.74 7.56 28.97
CA PRO A 308 13.63 6.70 29.33
C PRO A 308 13.74 6.24 30.79
N THR A 309 12.59 5.93 31.38
CA THR A 309 12.51 5.28 32.67
C THR A 309 13.02 3.85 32.62
N ARG A 310 13.28 3.25 33.78
CA ARG A 310 13.57 1.82 33.93
C ARG A 310 12.80 1.26 35.12
N ASN A 311 12.32 0.04 35.01
CA ASN A 311 11.75 -0.67 36.13
C ASN A 311 12.84 -1.27 37.02
N HIS A 312 12.46 -1.93 38.13
CA HIS A 312 13.38 -2.55 39.08
C HIS A 312 14.22 -3.69 38.49
N LEU A 313 13.79 -4.27 37.34
CA LEU A 313 14.53 -5.30 36.59
C LEU A 313 15.44 -4.69 35.51
N GLY A 314 15.47 -3.37 35.38
CA GLY A 314 16.28 -2.68 34.38
C GLY A 314 15.63 -2.60 32.98
N ILE A 315 14.41 -3.11 32.81
CA ILE A 315 13.67 -3.01 31.54
C ILE A 315 13.39 -1.54 31.24
N ILE A 316 13.65 -1.16 30.00
CA ILE A 316 13.47 0.21 29.52
C ILE A 316 11.98 0.52 29.37
N GLY A 317 11.54 1.57 30.03
CA GLY A 317 10.18 2.11 29.97
C GLY A 317 10.09 3.32 29.04
N PRO A 318 8.95 4.07 29.12
CA PRO A 318 8.77 5.28 28.34
C PRO A 318 9.65 6.44 28.85
N ILE A 319 9.92 7.38 27.96
CA ILE A 319 10.35 8.72 28.34
C ILE A 319 9.12 9.42 28.94
N PRO A 320 9.19 9.98 30.16
CA PRO A 320 8.07 10.71 30.73
C PRO A 320 7.63 11.88 29.84
N LEU A 321 6.33 12.11 29.71
CA LEU A 321 5.80 13.21 28.88
C LEU A 321 6.34 14.57 29.30
N SER A 322 6.61 14.77 30.59
CA SER A 322 7.23 16.01 31.12
C SER A 322 8.61 16.30 30.54
N GLU A 323 9.32 15.30 30.02
CA GLU A 323 10.64 15.47 29.39
C GLU A 323 10.58 16.08 27.99
N PHE A 324 9.39 16.02 27.34
CA PHE A 324 9.17 16.59 26.02
C PHE A 324 8.74 18.06 26.04
N THR A 325 8.49 18.65 27.22
CA THR A 325 8.12 20.07 27.27
C THR A 325 9.28 20.96 26.81
N PRO A 326 8.99 22.09 26.14
CA PRO A 326 10.03 23.01 25.69
C PRO A 326 10.94 23.45 26.84
N GLU A 327 10.37 23.64 28.05
CA GLU A 327 11.08 24.07 29.27
C GLU A 327 12.03 22.94 29.75
N ALA A 328 11.60 21.69 29.71
CA ALA A 328 12.45 20.55 30.10
C ALA A 328 13.60 20.38 29.13
N ILE A 329 13.33 20.49 27.83
CA ILE A 329 14.36 20.44 26.77
C ILE A 329 15.35 21.58 26.97
N GLN A 330 14.87 22.80 27.22
CA GLN A 330 15.74 23.96 27.46
C GLN A 330 16.65 23.77 28.69
N LYS A 331 16.11 23.27 29.81
CA LYS A 331 16.95 22.91 30.97
C LYS A 331 18.04 21.89 30.65
N LYS A 332 17.74 20.93 29.82
CA LYS A 332 18.74 19.92 29.39
C LYS A 332 19.81 20.52 28.48
N ILE A 333 19.45 21.47 27.62
CA ILE A 333 20.40 22.24 26.80
C ILE A 333 21.34 23.01 27.69
N GLU A 334 20.80 23.74 28.68
CA GLU A 334 21.58 24.55 29.65
C GLU A 334 22.50 23.68 30.52
N ALA A 335 22.04 22.50 30.93
CA ALA A 335 22.82 21.55 31.72
C ALA A 335 23.93 20.83 30.92
N ASN A 336 23.89 20.83 29.61
CA ASN A 336 24.89 20.25 28.75
C ASN A 336 25.91 21.31 28.30
N PRO A 337 27.17 21.29 28.76
CA PRO A 337 28.15 22.34 28.45
C PRO A 337 28.36 22.59 26.96
N PHE A 338 28.29 21.53 26.14
CA PHE A 338 28.45 21.64 24.68
C PHE A 338 27.22 22.28 24.03
N ALA A 339 26.02 21.87 24.45
CA ALA A 339 24.77 22.42 23.94
C ALA A 339 24.58 23.88 24.37
N ALA A 340 24.86 24.20 25.65
CA ALA A 340 24.85 25.58 26.15
C ALA A 340 25.82 26.48 25.38
N ALA A 341 27.04 25.97 25.09
CA ALA A 341 28.01 26.73 24.30
C ALA A 341 27.56 26.89 22.83
N ALA A 342 26.91 25.89 22.22
CA ALA A 342 26.32 25.99 20.89
C ALA A 342 25.17 26.99 20.85
N GLN A 343 24.27 26.95 21.84
CA GLN A 343 23.14 27.90 21.96
C GLN A 343 23.64 29.32 22.16
N LYS A 344 24.67 29.54 22.99
CA LYS A 344 25.25 30.86 23.19
C LYS A 344 25.83 31.46 21.89
N ARG A 345 26.34 30.65 20.99
CA ARG A 345 26.84 31.11 19.67
C ARG A 345 25.73 31.49 18.71
N HIS A 346 24.58 30.82 18.83
CA HIS A 346 23.42 31.00 17.96
C HIS A 346 22.12 30.99 18.77
N PRO A 347 21.86 32.05 19.57
CA PRO A 347 20.71 32.07 20.46
C PRO A 347 19.35 32.06 19.76
N GLU A 348 19.31 32.45 18.50
CA GLU A 348 18.12 32.46 17.64
C GLU A 348 17.75 31.06 17.11
N ARG A 349 18.67 30.10 17.19
CA ARG A 349 18.44 28.77 16.61
C ARG A 349 17.67 27.85 17.57
N LYS A 350 16.58 27.30 17.08
CA LYS A 350 15.85 26.21 17.73
C LYS A 350 16.66 24.91 17.62
N PRO A 351 16.43 23.91 18.48
CA PRO A 351 16.91 22.56 18.23
C PRO A 351 16.50 22.09 16.83
N ARG A 352 17.45 21.54 16.09
CA ARG A 352 17.28 21.29 14.67
C ARG A 352 16.36 20.12 14.38
N ILE A 353 16.50 19.04 15.15
CA ILE A 353 15.72 17.82 15.01
C ILE A 353 15.46 17.20 16.39
N LEU A 354 14.27 16.63 16.55
CA LEU A 354 13.96 15.64 17.58
C LEU A 354 13.82 14.28 16.87
N THR A 355 14.51 13.26 17.36
CA THR A 355 14.31 11.88 16.89
C THR A 355 13.84 10.99 18.03
N ILE A 356 12.69 10.34 17.82
CA ILE A 356 12.05 9.41 18.75
C ILE A 356 11.97 8.03 18.10
N THR A 357 12.31 7.00 18.87
CA THR A 357 11.99 5.60 18.53
C THR A 357 10.52 5.36 18.85
N GLN A 358 9.67 5.41 17.84
CA GLN A 358 8.21 5.41 18.01
C GLN A 358 7.65 4.06 18.44
N SER A 359 8.36 2.96 18.12
CA SER A 359 8.05 1.63 18.63
C SER A 359 9.35 0.98 19.09
N THR A 360 9.51 0.85 20.40
CA THR A 360 10.68 0.19 21.00
C THR A 360 10.51 -1.34 21.02
N TYR A 361 11.61 -2.06 21.22
CA TYR A 361 11.56 -3.52 21.43
C TYR A 361 10.75 -3.95 22.65
N ASP A 362 10.65 -3.05 23.64
CA ASP A 362 9.90 -3.29 24.88
C ASP A 362 8.41 -2.94 24.72
N GLY A 363 7.95 -2.56 23.51
CA GLY A 363 6.56 -2.27 23.20
C GLY A 363 6.09 -0.87 23.57
N ILE A 364 7.00 0.07 23.80
CA ILE A 364 6.65 1.47 24.10
C ILE A 364 6.28 2.18 22.79
N ILE A 365 5.09 2.76 22.77
CA ILE A 365 4.56 3.58 21.69
C ILE A 365 4.08 4.91 22.28
N TYR A 366 4.45 6.02 21.64
CA TYR A 366 4.06 7.37 22.11
C TYR A 366 2.81 7.87 21.38
N ASN A 367 2.06 8.76 22.03
CA ASN A 367 1.03 9.55 21.37
C ASN A 367 1.72 10.65 20.54
N VAL A 368 1.77 10.44 19.23
CA VAL A 368 2.49 11.30 18.28
C VAL A 368 1.78 12.63 18.10
N GLU A 369 0.44 12.65 18.14
CA GLU A 369 -0.32 13.89 17.98
C GLU A 369 -0.01 14.87 19.12
N MET A 370 0.02 14.38 20.36
CA MET A 370 0.40 15.17 21.51
C MET A 370 1.83 15.71 21.38
N LEU A 371 2.78 14.91 20.88
CA LEU A 371 4.16 15.36 20.68
C LEU A 371 4.25 16.43 19.58
N LYS A 372 3.49 16.29 18.50
CA LYS A 372 3.42 17.31 17.44
C LYS A 372 2.87 18.62 17.98
N GLU A 373 1.74 18.60 18.70
CA GLU A 373 1.13 19.79 19.29
C GLU A 373 2.08 20.50 20.24
N LEU A 374 2.76 19.73 21.09
CA LEU A 374 3.68 20.27 22.11
C LEU A 374 4.92 20.91 21.51
N LEU A 375 5.44 20.35 20.41
CA LEU A 375 6.76 20.68 19.86
C LEU A 375 6.72 21.47 18.55
N ASP A 376 5.53 21.67 17.96
CA ASP A 376 5.40 22.46 16.73
C ASP A 376 5.98 23.85 16.90
N GLY A 377 6.84 24.23 15.98
CA GLY A 377 7.54 25.51 16.01
C GLY A 377 8.63 25.64 17.10
N LYS A 378 8.78 24.68 18.00
CA LYS A 378 9.84 24.66 19.02
C LYS A 378 11.08 23.91 18.55
N ILE A 379 10.88 22.93 17.65
CA ILE A 379 11.91 22.12 17.03
C ILE A 379 11.71 22.19 15.51
N GLY A 380 12.78 22.29 14.74
CA GLY A 380 12.69 22.45 13.29
C GLY A 380 12.13 21.21 12.58
N THR A 381 12.51 20.02 13.05
CA THR A 381 12.12 18.73 12.45
C THR A 381 11.74 17.74 13.54
N LEU A 382 10.60 17.07 13.39
CA LEU A 382 10.20 15.94 14.21
C LEU A 382 10.35 14.65 13.37
N HIS A 383 11.26 13.81 13.80
CA HIS A 383 11.56 12.54 13.14
C HIS A 383 11.14 11.37 14.03
N PHE A 384 10.23 10.55 13.51
CA PHE A 384 9.72 9.36 14.17
C PHE A 384 10.32 8.13 13.49
N ASP A 385 11.18 7.41 14.22
CA ASP A 385 11.69 6.10 13.76
C ASP A 385 10.61 5.05 14.02
N GLU A 386 9.80 4.81 13.01
CA GLU A 386 8.68 3.86 12.97
C GLU A 386 9.08 2.54 12.29
N ALA A 387 10.35 2.16 12.40
CA ALA A 387 10.86 0.96 11.75
C ALA A 387 10.08 -0.32 12.13
N TRP A 388 9.46 -0.35 13.31
CA TRP A 388 8.62 -1.44 13.79
C TRP A 388 7.13 -1.14 13.76
N LEU A 389 6.71 0.01 13.21
CA LEU A 389 5.31 0.46 13.24
C LEU A 389 4.74 0.87 11.87
N PRO A 390 5.25 0.36 10.72
CA PRO A 390 4.76 0.82 9.42
C PRO A 390 3.30 0.45 9.13
N HIS A 391 2.74 -0.55 9.86
CA HIS A 391 1.36 -1.01 9.73
C HIS A 391 0.34 -0.15 10.50
N ALA A 392 0.79 0.70 11.40
CA ALA A 392 -0.08 1.42 12.33
C ALA A 392 -1.11 2.31 11.63
N THR A 393 -0.75 2.94 10.52
CA THR A 393 -1.65 3.82 9.76
C THR A 393 -2.88 3.10 9.20
N PHE A 394 -2.87 1.77 9.11
CA PHE A 394 -3.93 0.96 8.50
C PHE A 394 -4.96 0.41 9.49
N HIS A 395 -4.82 0.72 10.80
CA HIS A 395 -5.76 0.21 11.78
C HIS A 395 -6.07 1.24 12.87
N THR A 396 -7.34 1.43 13.16
CA THR A 396 -7.87 2.42 14.12
C THR A 396 -7.35 2.26 15.55
N PHE A 397 -6.91 1.06 15.94
CA PHE A 397 -6.27 0.81 17.23
C PHE A 397 -5.04 1.71 17.47
N TYR A 398 -4.29 2.01 16.40
CA TYR A 398 -3.07 2.82 16.46
C TYR A 398 -3.33 4.31 16.17
N ARG A 399 -4.57 4.74 16.24
CA ARG A 399 -4.90 6.15 16.08
C ARG A 399 -4.04 6.97 17.06
N ASP A 400 -3.53 8.11 16.63
CA ASP A 400 -2.62 8.98 17.35
C ASP A 400 -1.22 8.42 17.68
N MET A 401 -0.92 7.18 17.26
CA MET A 401 0.36 6.49 17.57
C MET A 401 1.32 6.43 16.37
N HIS A 402 1.00 7.05 15.23
CA HIS A 402 1.85 7.10 14.05
C HIS A 402 1.93 8.52 13.47
N ALA A 403 3.06 8.84 12.84
CA ALA A 403 3.35 10.22 12.48
C ALA A 403 2.58 10.74 11.27
N ILE A 404 2.31 9.89 10.28
CA ILE A 404 1.74 10.28 8.98
C ILE A 404 0.48 9.46 8.71
N GLY A 405 -0.59 10.13 8.25
CA GLY A 405 -1.87 9.52 7.92
C GLY A 405 -2.88 10.57 7.47
N ALA A 406 -3.96 10.15 6.80
CA ALA A 406 -4.97 11.05 6.23
C ALA A 406 -5.66 11.95 7.25
N ASP A 407 -5.88 11.42 8.44
CA ASP A 407 -6.56 12.09 9.56
C ASP A 407 -5.58 12.70 10.57
N ARG A 408 -4.26 12.77 10.21
CA ARG A 408 -3.24 13.31 11.10
C ARG A 408 -3.08 14.81 10.90
N PRO A 409 -3.19 15.63 11.98
CA PRO A 409 -2.89 17.04 11.91
C PRO A 409 -1.45 17.27 11.45
N ARG A 410 -1.28 18.23 10.56
CA ARG A 410 0.06 18.65 10.12
C ARG A 410 0.53 19.79 10.99
N PRO A 411 1.75 19.72 11.54
CA PRO A 411 2.37 20.86 12.18
C PRO A 411 2.44 22.04 11.22
N LYS A 412 2.35 23.24 11.77
CA LYS A 412 2.38 24.48 10.97
C LYS A 412 3.79 24.93 10.64
N GLU A 413 4.73 24.67 11.53
CA GLU A 413 6.11 25.18 11.44
C GLU A 413 7.15 24.08 11.41
N SER A 414 6.89 22.91 12.01
CA SER A 414 7.85 21.80 12.06
C SER A 414 7.67 20.87 10.89
N MET A 415 8.79 20.38 10.34
CA MET A 415 8.79 19.33 9.32
C MET A 415 8.64 17.97 10.00
N ILE A 416 7.89 17.04 9.39
CA ILE A 416 7.70 15.68 9.90
C ILE A 416 8.38 14.68 8.97
N PHE A 417 9.15 13.78 9.55
CA PHE A 417 9.64 12.57 8.89
C PHE A 417 9.24 11.33 9.68
N ALA A 418 8.81 10.29 8.95
CA ALA A 418 8.67 8.94 9.47
C ALA A 418 9.56 8.00 8.66
N THR A 419 10.29 7.13 9.34
CA THR A 419 11.14 6.11 8.68
C THR A 419 10.62 4.72 9.01
N HIS A 420 10.31 3.94 7.95
CA HIS A 420 9.67 2.64 8.03
C HIS A 420 10.58 1.51 7.54
N SER A 421 10.43 0.31 8.11
CA SER A 421 11.01 -0.93 7.57
C SER A 421 9.88 -1.82 7.06
N THR A 422 9.67 -1.85 5.75
CA THR A 422 8.59 -2.65 5.14
C THR A 422 8.75 -4.15 5.37
N HIS A 423 10.00 -4.65 5.34
CA HIS A 423 10.33 -6.07 5.57
C HIS A 423 10.03 -6.57 6.99
N LYS A 424 9.82 -5.68 7.96
CA LYS A 424 9.52 -6.11 9.35
C LYS A 424 8.04 -6.45 9.52
N LEU A 425 7.13 -5.54 9.17
CA LEU A 425 5.70 -5.69 9.48
C LEU A 425 4.74 -5.37 8.32
N LEU A 426 5.24 -5.12 7.10
CA LEU A 426 4.43 -4.95 5.87
C LEU A 426 4.69 -6.04 4.83
N ALA A 427 5.23 -7.20 5.25
CA ALA A 427 5.51 -8.34 4.37
C ALA A 427 6.37 -8.00 3.14
N GLY A 428 7.25 -7.00 3.23
CA GLY A 428 8.27 -6.72 2.21
C GLY A 428 9.37 -7.78 2.23
N ILE A 429 9.86 -8.17 1.04
CA ILE A 429 11.00 -9.07 0.84
C ILE A 429 12.28 -8.28 0.58
#